data_666a6e34d2dcab476deb5cc994656fd2
#
_entry.id   666a6e34d2dcab476deb5cc994656fd2
#
_cell.length_a   1.000
_cell.length_b   1.000
_cell.length_c   1.000
_cell.angle_alpha   90.00
_cell.angle_beta   90.00
_cell.angle_gamma   90.00
#
_symmetry.space_group_name_H-M   'P 1'
#
loop_
_entity.id
_entity.type
_entity.pdbx_description
1 polymer ?
#
loop_
_entity_poly.entity_id
_entity_poly.type
_entity_poly.pdbx_seq_one_letter_code
_entity_poly.pdbx_strand_id
1 'polypeptide(L)'
;MRNVLTTLIIGLTSVSAAFASGGDGPAIPSQDWSFSGAFGTYDKAAMQRGYKIYREVCASCHAMKRVYFRNLEALGYNEAQIKNIAAEYTVINKEPNDEGDMFERPALPSDAFISPFANDNAAKYANGGALPPDLSLIVKARGNGSNYITGLLTGYEEHPPHGQEVADGQYWNTYFPGHKLSMAPPLMDGQVSYEDGTPETLDQYAHDVVQFLTWASDPHMEIRKSTGFKVIVFLLMFAGVMLSVKRKIWSDVH
;
A
#
# COMPACT_ATOMS: atom_id res chain seq x y z
N MET A 1 47.59 12.10 -14.61
CA MET A 1 46.42 11.33 -15.03
C MET A 1 45.96 10.26 -14.02
N ARG A 2 46.84 9.79 -13.12
CA ARG A 2 46.55 8.74 -12.12
C ARG A 2 45.68 9.24 -10.92
N ASN A 3 45.76 10.53 -10.61
CA ASN A 3 45.07 11.12 -9.45
C ASN A 3 43.57 11.49 -9.68
N VAL A 4 43.15 11.62 -10.94
CA VAL A 4 41.73 11.95 -11.28
C VAL A 4 40.85 10.70 -11.18
N LEU A 5 41.39 9.51 -11.46
CA LEU A 5 40.61 8.25 -11.32
C LEU A 5 40.36 7.89 -9.85
N THR A 6 41.35 8.18 -9.00
CA THR A 6 41.26 7.90 -7.56
C THR A 6 40.24 8.81 -6.87
N THR A 7 40.10 10.06 -7.31
CA THR A 7 39.13 11.03 -6.75
C THR A 7 37.67 10.68 -7.15
N LEU A 8 37.47 10.07 -8.32
CA LEU A 8 36.14 9.68 -8.79
C LEU A 8 35.61 8.44 -8.04
N ILE A 9 36.49 7.54 -7.59
CA ILE A 9 36.13 6.33 -6.84
C ILE A 9 35.81 6.66 -5.38
N ILE A 10 36.49 7.65 -4.78
CA ILE A 10 36.24 8.08 -3.40
C ILE A 10 34.92 8.88 -3.28
N GLY A 11 34.49 9.56 -4.33
CA GLY A 11 33.22 10.31 -4.36
C GLY A 11 31.96 9.44 -4.39
N LEU A 12 32.09 8.14 -4.70
CA LEU A 12 30.94 7.23 -4.80
C LEU A 12 30.61 6.47 -3.50
N THR A 13 31.48 6.53 -2.49
CA THR A 13 31.34 5.73 -1.25
C THR A 13 30.70 6.47 -0.09
N SER A 14 30.31 7.73 -0.23
CA SER A 14 29.68 8.50 0.84
C SER A 14 28.20 8.80 0.58
N VAL A 15 27.44 7.83 0.04
CA VAL A 15 26.00 7.81 0.23
C VAL A 15 25.74 7.24 1.63
N SER A 16 25.93 8.08 2.63
CA SER A 16 25.38 7.82 3.96
C SER A 16 23.88 7.70 3.80
N ALA A 17 23.35 6.47 3.91
CA ALA A 17 21.93 6.27 4.07
C ALA A 17 21.52 7.06 5.32
N ALA A 18 20.84 8.18 5.14
CA ALA A 18 20.11 8.83 6.19
C ALA A 18 18.99 7.85 6.58
N PHE A 19 19.25 6.98 7.56
CA PHE A 19 18.20 6.27 8.26
C PHE A 19 17.38 7.34 8.97
N ALA A 20 16.17 7.59 8.44
CA ALA A 20 15.19 8.32 9.20
C ALA A 20 15.05 7.59 10.53
N SER A 21 15.41 8.25 11.62
CA SER A 21 15.20 7.80 12.98
C SER A 21 13.70 7.49 13.12
N GLY A 22 13.34 6.22 12.98
CA GLY A 22 12.04 5.73 13.41
C GLY A 22 11.96 5.97 14.91
N GLY A 23 10.87 6.63 15.37
CA GLY A 23 10.67 6.88 16.80
C GLY A 23 10.72 5.58 17.62
N ASP A 24 10.75 5.72 18.95
CA ASP A 24 10.87 4.68 19.99
C ASP A 24 9.74 3.60 20.00
N GLY A 25 9.29 3.17 18.84
CA GLY A 25 8.34 2.07 18.68
C GLY A 25 9.03 0.70 18.68
N PRO A 26 8.30 -0.37 19.00
CA PRO A 26 8.83 -1.73 18.98
C PRO A 26 9.35 -2.10 17.59
N ALA A 27 10.38 -2.96 17.55
CA ALA A 27 10.96 -3.43 16.29
C ALA A 27 9.93 -4.21 15.49
N ILE A 28 9.58 -3.71 14.32
CA ILE A 28 8.59 -4.32 13.42
C ILE A 28 9.29 -5.44 12.64
N PRO A 29 8.76 -6.68 12.64
CA PRO A 29 9.30 -7.78 11.87
C PRO A 29 9.37 -7.46 10.38
N SER A 30 10.51 -7.73 9.76
CA SER A 30 10.68 -7.61 8.31
C SER A 30 10.03 -8.79 7.62
N GLN A 31 9.31 -8.53 6.53
CA GLN A 31 8.70 -9.53 5.67
C GLN A 31 9.40 -9.54 4.31
N ASP A 32 9.38 -10.71 3.66
CA ASP A 32 9.84 -10.84 2.28
C ASP A 32 8.71 -10.46 1.32
N TRP A 33 8.86 -9.30 0.67
CA TRP A 33 7.87 -8.79 -0.26
C TRP A 33 8.32 -9.00 -1.71
N SER A 34 7.44 -9.56 -2.54
CA SER A 34 7.66 -9.76 -3.99
C SER A 34 8.00 -8.45 -4.71
N PHE A 35 7.43 -7.34 -4.23
CA PHE A 35 7.66 -6.00 -4.77
C PHE A 35 8.93 -5.32 -4.25
N SER A 36 9.74 -5.96 -3.38
CA SER A 36 10.95 -5.36 -2.83
C SER A 36 12.07 -5.26 -3.86
N GLY A 37 13.04 -4.35 -3.60
CA GLY A 37 14.20 -4.16 -4.45
C GLY A 37 13.92 -3.46 -5.79
N ALA A 38 14.96 -3.31 -6.62
CA ALA A 38 14.90 -2.55 -7.88
C ALA A 38 14.06 -3.22 -8.97
N PHE A 39 13.94 -4.54 -8.95
CA PHE A 39 13.25 -5.36 -9.96
C PHE A 39 12.03 -6.11 -9.38
N GLY A 40 11.66 -5.84 -8.12
CA GLY A 40 10.50 -6.47 -7.51
C GLY A 40 9.20 -6.08 -8.20
N THR A 41 8.28 -7.03 -8.29
CA THR A 41 6.96 -6.92 -8.92
C THR A 41 5.87 -7.35 -7.96
N TYR A 42 4.65 -6.92 -8.20
CA TYR A 42 3.50 -7.35 -7.41
C TYR A 42 3.11 -8.80 -7.72
N ASP A 43 2.78 -9.56 -6.68
CA ASP A 43 2.15 -10.87 -6.81
C ASP A 43 0.63 -10.69 -7.04
N LYS A 44 0.18 -10.98 -8.26
CA LYS A 44 -1.22 -10.79 -8.65
C LYS A 44 -2.17 -11.71 -7.89
N ALA A 45 -1.76 -12.94 -7.61
CA ALA A 45 -2.60 -13.88 -6.86
C ALA A 45 -2.78 -13.42 -5.42
N ALA A 46 -1.69 -13.01 -4.76
CA ALA A 46 -1.75 -12.41 -3.43
C ALA A 46 -2.59 -11.12 -3.41
N MET A 47 -2.48 -10.26 -4.43
CA MET A 47 -3.32 -9.06 -4.53
C MET A 47 -4.82 -9.38 -4.70
N GLN A 48 -5.17 -10.42 -5.47
CA GLN A 48 -6.57 -10.85 -5.62
C GLN A 48 -7.13 -11.37 -4.31
N ARG A 49 -6.38 -12.22 -3.58
CA ARG A 49 -6.76 -12.69 -2.23
C ARG A 49 -6.86 -11.50 -1.26
N GLY A 50 -5.90 -10.59 -1.28
CA GLY A 50 -5.90 -9.37 -0.49
C GLY A 50 -7.10 -8.45 -0.78
N TYR A 51 -7.52 -8.33 -2.05
CA TYR A 51 -8.74 -7.63 -2.41
C TYR A 51 -9.98 -8.31 -1.85
N LYS A 52 -10.04 -9.65 -1.86
CA LYS A 52 -11.13 -10.42 -1.24
C LYS A 52 -11.22 -10.11 0.26
N ILE A 53 -10.09 -10.13 0.98
CA ILE A 53 -10.05 -9.79 2.41
C ILE A 53 -10.51 -8.33 2.63
N TYR A 54 -10.01 -7.38 1.82
CA TYR A 54 -10.47 -5.99 1.92
C TYR A 54 -11.98 -5.90 1.78
N ARG A 55 -12.56 -6.55 0.76
CA ARG A 55 -14.00 -6.50 0.47
C ARG A 55 -14.84 -7.14 1.57
N GLU A 56 -14.43 -8.29 2.09
CA GLU A 56 -15.22 -9.07 3.04
C GLU A 56 -15.03 -8.62 4.49
N VAL A 57 -13.89 -8.00 4.82
CA VAL A 57 -13.54 -7.63 6.19
C VAL A 57 -13.35 -6.11 6.33
N CYS A 58 -12.37 -5.53 5.64
CA CYS A 58 -11.94 -4.16 5.91
C CYS A 58 -12.93 -3.10 5.43
N ALA A 59 -13.62 -3.35 4.32
CA ALA A 59 -14.53 -2.40 3.69
C ALA A 59 -15.78 -2.09 4.52
N SER A 60 -16.08 -2.89 5.55
CA SER A 60 -17.17 -2.63 6.51
C SER A 60 -16.93 -1.37 7.36
N CYS A 61 -15.64 -1.00 7.58
CA CYS A 61 -15.25 0.14 8.39
C CYS A 61 -14.37 1.15 7.66
N HIS A 62 -13.56 0.71 6.70
CA HIS A 62 -12.54 1.52 6.03
C HIS A 62 -12.92 1.89 4.61
N ALA A 63 -12.86 3.17 4.30
CA ALA A 63 -12.95 3.68 2.94
C ALA A 63 -11.66 3.43 2.14
N MET A 64 -11.78 3.42 0.81
CA MET A 64 -10.66 3.40 -0.14
C MET A 64 -10.98 4.31 -1.34
N LYS A 65 -11.12 5.61 -1.08
CA LYS A 65 -11.69 6.60 -2.01
C LYS A 65 -10.86 6.90 -3.25
N ARG A 66 -9.58 6.48 -3.28
CA ARG A 66 -8.65 6.73 -4.39
C ARG A 66 -8.49 5.54 -5.33
N VAL A 67 -9.11 4.41 -5.03
CA VAL A 67 -9.14 3.23 -5.89
C VAL A 67 -10.50 3.18 -6.60
N TYR A 68 -10.46 2.96 -7.91
CA TYR A 68 -11.64 2.85 -8.76
C TYR A 68 -11.82 1.39 -9.18
N PHE A 69 -13.06 0.95 -9.44
CA PHE A 69 -13.30 -0.44 -9.87
C PHE A 69 -12.49 -0.81 -11.11
N ARG A 70 -12.32 0.12 -12.08
CA ARG A 70 -11.48 -0.11 -13.27
C ARG A 70 -10.01 -0.46 -12.93
N ASN A 71 -9.50 -0.03 -11.77
CA ASN A 71 -8.12 -0.33 -11.38
C ASN A 71 -7.91 -1.81 -11.06
N LEU A 72 -8.98 -2.59 -10.83
CA LEU A 72 -8.92 -4.05 -10.63
C LEU A 72 -8.35 -4.80 -11.83
N GLU A 73 -8.29 -4.20 -13.02
CA GLU A 73 -7.59 -4.74 -14.18
C GLU A 73 -6.12 -5.06 -13.87
N ALA A 74 -5.45 -4.24 -13.07
CA ALA A 74 -4.07 -4.48 -12.66
C ALA A 74 -3.90 -5.76 -11.82
N LEU A 75 -4.95 -6.20 -11.13
CA LEU A 75 -4.98 -7.45 -10.38
C LEU A 75 -5.22 -8.67 -11.30
N GLY A 76 -5.60 -8.45 -12.57
CA GLY A 76 -5.86 -9.50 -13.55
C GLY A 76 -7.34 -9.76 -13.82
N TYR A 77 -8.27 -8.98 -13.26
CA TYR A 77 -9.68 -9.07 -13.60
C TYR A 77 -9.93 -8.53 -15.01
N ASN A 78 -10.78 -9.21 -15.78
CA ASN A 78 -11.20 -8.73 -17.09
C ASN A 78 -12.35 -7.70 -16.97
N GLU A 79 -12.64 -7.00 -18.08
CA GLU A 79 -13.67 -5.95 -18.11
C GLU A 79 -15.05 -6.42 -17.65
N ALA A 80 -15.46 -7.63 -18.03
CA ALA A 80 -16.75 -8.19 -17.65
C ALA A 80 -16.81 -8.47 -16.13
N GLN A 81 -15.74 -9.02 -15.57
CA GLN A 81 -15.62 -9.24 -14.13
C GLN A 81 -15.67 -7.91 -13.36
N ILE A 82 -14.94 -6.90 -13.84
CA ILE A 82 -14.91 -5.57 -13.21
C ILE A 82 -16.30 -4.92 -13.24
N LYS A 83 -17.03 -5.02 -14.35
CA LYS A 83 -18.41 -4.52 -14.45
C LYS A 83 -19.34 -5.25 -13.47
N ASN A 84 -19.23 -6.56 -13.34
CA ASN A 84 -20.04 -7.34 -12.41
C ASN A 84 -19.72 -6.97 -10.96
N ILE A 85 -18.43 -6.88 -10.59
CA ILE A 85 -18.00 -6.48 -9.25
C ILE A 85 -18.50 -5.06 -8.92
N ALA A 86 -18.39 -4.11 -9.86
CA ALA A 86 -18.89 -2.76 -9.64
C ALA A 86 -20.41 -2.75 -9.43
N ALA A 87 -21.16 -3.50 -10.24
CA ALA A 87 -22.61 -3.54 -10.17
C ALA A 87 -23.21 -4.15 -8.89
N GLU A 88 -22.38 -4.84 -8.08
CA GLU A 88 -22.77 -5.29 -6.73
C GLU A 88 -22.99 -4.12 -5.75
N TYR A 89 -22.51 -2.92 -6.10
CA TYR A 89 -22.57 -1.72 -5.27
C TYR A 89 -23.55 -0.70 -5.85
N THR A 90 -24.17 0.07 -4.98
CA THR A 90 -25.07 1.16 -5.34
C THR A 90 -24.41 2.50 -5.04
N VAL A 91 -24.53 3.44 -5.95
CA VAL A 91 -24.03 4.82 -5.83
C VAL A 91 -25.13 5.82 -6.19
N ILE A 92 -25.08 6.99 -5.57
CA ILE A 92 -25.90 8.11 -5.99
C ILE A 92 -25.28 8.70 -7.27
N ASN A 93 -26.07 8.86 -8.32
CA ASN A 93 -25.61 9.48 -9.54
C ASN A 93 -25.18 10.92 -9.29
N LYS A 94 -24.10 11.35 -9.96
CA LYS A 94 -23.56 12.72 -9.76
C LYS A 94 -24.36 13.79 -10.47
N GLU A 95 -25.17 13.39 -11.44
CA GLU A 95 -26.06 14.27 -12.19
C GLU A 95 -27.50 13.89 -11.86
N PRO A 96 -28.39 14.90 -11.69
CA PRO A 96 -29.78 14.65 -11.44
C PRO A 96 -30.46 14.01 -12.68
N ASN A 97 -31.60 13.38 -12.45
CA ASN A 97 -32.49 12.91 -13.53
C ASN A 97 -33.21 14.10 -14.20
N ASP A 98 -34.04 13.83 -15.21
CA ASP A 98 -34.79 14.84 -15.94
C ASP A 98 -35.79 15.63 -15.05
N GLU A 99 -36.11 15.09 -13.87
CA GLU A 99 -37.01 15.70 -12.89
C GLU A 99 -36.23 16.56 -11.86
N GLY A 100 -34.88 16.53 -11.91
CA GLY A 100 -34.00 17.27 -11.03
C GLY A 100 -33.60 16.54 -9.74
N ASP A 101 -33.98 15.27 -9.61
CA ASP A 101 -33.70 14.45 -8.43
C ASP A 101 -32.42 13.62 -8.59
N MET A 102 -31.66 13.55 -7.50
CA MET A 102 -30.53 12.61 -7.39
C MET A 102 -31.06 11.19 -7.22
N PHE A 103 -30.55 10.26 -8.01
CA PHE A 103 -31.03 8.87 -8.00
C PHE A 103 -29.90 7.87 -7.77
N GLU A 104 -30.29 6.71 -7.27
CA GLU A 104 -29.37 5.59 -7.07
C GLU A 104 -29.21 4.78 -8.37
N ARG A 105 -28.00 4.33 -8.63
CA ARG A 105 -27.69 3.40 -9.71
C ARG A 105 -26.64 2.38 -9.29
N PRO A 106 -26.53 1.25 -9.98
CA PRO A 106 -25.36 0.36 -9.87
C PRO A 106 -24.08 1.14 -10.18
N ALA A 107 -23.02 0.83 -9.43
CA ALA A 107 -21.73 1.44 -9.70
C ALA A 107 -21.14 0.94 -11.03
N LEU A 108 -20.32 1.78 -11.64
CA LEU A 108 -19.62 1.53 -12.89
C LEU A 108 -18.12 1.37 -12.64
N PRO A 109 -17.36 0.81 -13.58
CA PRO A 109 -15.89 0.75 -13.48
C PRO A 109 -15.22 2.11 -13.25
N SER A 110 -15.85 3.20 -13.63
CA SER A 110 -15.38 4.57 -13.41
C SER A 110 -15.64 5.12 -12.01
N ASP A 111 -16.45 4.44 -11.21
CA ASP A 111 -16.71 4.87 -9.84
C ASP A 111 -15.59 4.39 -8.90
N ALA A 112 -15.34 5.18 -7.84
CA ALA A 112 -14.43 4.80 -6.78
C ALA A 112 -15.06 3.72 -5.88
N PHE A 113 -14.24 3.01 -5.12
CA PHE A 113 -14.73 2.10 -4.09
C PHE A 113 -15.61 2.86 -3.11
N ILE A 114 -16.69 2.21 -2.69
CA ILE A 114 -17.73 2.84 -1.88
C ILE A 114 -17.23 2.99 -0.44
N SER A 115 -17.47 4.16 0.14
CA SER A 115 -17.23 4.38 1.56
C SER A 115 -18.35 3.75 2.39
N PRO A 116 -18.03 3.03 3.49
CA PRO A 116 -19.05 2.40 4.33
C PRO A 116 -19.93 3.42 5.07
N PHE A 117 -19.43 4.64 5.25
CA PHE A 117 -20.13 5.71 5.94
C PHE A 117 -20.28 6.95 5.07
N ALA A 118 -21.39 7.64 5.22
CA ALA A 118 -21.71 8.85 4.45
C ALA A 118 -20.73 10.01 4.75
N ASN A 119 -20.20 10.09 5.95
CA ASN A 119 -19.28 11.12 6.41
C ASN A 119 -18.49 10.67 7.65
N ASP A 120 -17.49 11.45 8.04
CA ASP A 120 -16.60 11.15 9.17
C ASP A 120 -17.34 11.11 10.52
N ASN A 121 -18.41 11.88 10.71
CA ASN A 121 -19.19 11.86 11.94
C ASN A 121 -19.96 10.55 12.08
N ALA A 122 -20.56 10.06 10.99
CA ALA A 122 -21.21 8.75 10.96
C ALA A 122 -20.19 7.62 11.21
N ALA A 123 -19.00 7.72 10.61
CA ALA A 123 -17.92 6.77 10.86
C ALA A 123 -17.48 6.75 12.33
N LYS A 124 -17.26 7.90 12.95
CA LYS A 124 -16.91 8.00 14.37
C LYS A 124 -18.00 7.45 15.28
N TYR A 125 -19.25 7.78 15.00
CA TYR A 125 -20.38 7.29 15.80
C TYR A 125 -20.46 5.76 15.79
N ALA A 126 -20.30 5.15 14.61
CA ALA A 126 -20.33 3.68 14.44
C ALA A 126 -19.12 2.96 15.06
N ASN A 127 -18.00 3.67 15.29
CA ASN A 127 -16.74 3.10 15.75
C ASN A 127 -16.31 3.62 17.14
N GLY A 128 -17.25 3.88 18.04
CA GLY A 128 -16.96 4.28 19.43
C GLY A 128 -16.17 5.59 19.56
N GLY A 129 -16.33 6.51 18.62
CA GLY A 129 -15.61 7.80 18.56
C GLY A 129 -14.33 7.78 17.75
N ALA A 130 -13.80 6.61 17.39
CA ALA A 130 -12.63 6.48 16.54
C ALA A 130 -12.99 6.67 15.04
N LEU A 131 -12.12 7.32 14.28
CA LEU A 131 -12.28 7.45 12.84
C LEU A 131 -11.41 6.42 12.11
N PRO A 132 -12.00 5.39 11.47
CA PRO A 132 -11.23 4.47 10.62
C PRO A 132 -10.56 5.24 9.47
N PRO A 133 -9.23 5.13 9.30
CA PRO A 133 -8.55 5.84 8.22
C PRO A 133 -8.91 5.26 6.85
N ASP A 134 -8.85 6.12 5.81
CA ASP A 134 -8.90 5.69 4.42
C ASP A 134 -7.66 4.85 4.08
N LEU A 135 -7.86 3.66 3.53
CA LEU A 135 -6.79 2.70 3.26
C LEU A 135 -6.05 2.94 1.94
N SER A 136 -6.51 3.86 1.08
CA SER A 136 -5.92 4.07 -0.25
C SER A 136 -4.42 4.34 -0.24
N LEU A 137 -3.91 5.02 0.77
CA LEU A 137 -2.50 5.41 0.91
C LEU A 137 -1.89 4.96 2.24
N ILE A 138 -2.53 4.05 2.95
CA ILE A 138 -2.17 3.71 4.33
C ILE A 138 -0.72 3.20 4.44
N VAL A 139 -0.27 2.41 3.48
CA VAL A 139 1.09 1.87 3.46
C VAL A 139 2.14 2.98 3.29
N LYS A 140 1.86 4.00 2.48
CA LYS A 140 2.76 5.16 2.31
C LYS A 140 2.67 6.16 3.47
N ALA A 141 1.56 6.17 4.18
CA ALA A 141 1.35 7.06 5.31
C ALA A 141 1.97 6.58 6.63
N ARG A 142 2.65 5.45 6.62
CA ARG A 142 3.28 4.85 7.82
C ARG A 142 4.74 4.56 7.57
N GLY A 143 5.58 4.83 8.58
CA GLY A 143 6.97 4.40 8.60
C GLY A 143 7.04 2.87 8.54
N ASN A 144 8.01 2.33 7.82
CA ASN A 144 8.15 0.89 7.53
C ASN A 144 6.94 0.25 6.80
N GLY A 145 6.03 1.08 6.27
CA GLY A 145 4.96 0.76 5.33
C GLY A 145 4.32 -0.61 5.48
N SER A 146 4.58 -1.50 4.54
CA SER A 146 4.00 -2.84 4.47
C SER A 146 4.29 -3.68 5.72
N ASN A 147 5.52 -3.65 6.23
CA ASN A 147 5.89 -4.39 7.45
C ASN A 147 5.10 -3.90 8.67
N TYR A 148 4.94 -2.56 8.79
CA TYR A 148 4.16 -1.98 9.88
C TYR A 148 2.69 -2.42 9.83
N ILE A 149 2.05 -2.39 8.65
CA ILE A 149 0.65 -2.80 8.53
C ILE A 149 0.49 -4.30 8.83
N THR A 150 1.43 -5.14 8.37
CA THR A 150 1.42 -6.57 8.73
C THR A 150 1.56 -6.75 10.24
N GLY A 151 2.56 -6.13 10.86
CA GLY A 151 2.73 -6.17 12.31
C GLY A 151 1.48 -5.67 13.06
N LEU A 152 0.87 -4.58 12.60
CA LEU A 152 -0.37 -4.07 13.17
C LEU A 152 -1.51 -5.10 13.12
N LEU A 153 -1.68 -5.81 12.01
CA LEU A 153 -2.74 -6.81 11.85
C LEU A 153 -2.50 -8.08 12.66
N THR A 154 -1.24 -8.47 12.86
CA THR A 154 -0.86 -9.70 13.57
C THR A 154 -0.42 -9.49 15.03
N GLY A 155 -0.21 -8.23 15.45
CA GLY A 155 0.35 -7.90 16.76
C GLY A 155 -0.65 -7.70 17.89
N TYR A 156 -1.88 -8.14 17.74
CA TYR A 156 -2.86 -8.12 18.82
C TYR A 156 -2.55 -9.19 19.88
N GLU A 157 -2.67 -8.81 21.12
CA GLU A 157 -2.55 -9.71 22.28
C GLU A 157 -3.83 -9.69 23.11
N GLU A 158 -4.30 -10.86 23.48
CA GLU A 158 -5.53 -11.01 24.27
C GLU A 158 -5.40 -10.35 25.65
N HIS A 159 -4.20 -10.43 26.22
CA HIS A 159 -3.91 -9.84 27.52
C HIS A 159 -2.73 -8.87 27.45
N PRO A 160 -2.91 -7.61 27.87
CA PRO A 160 -1.81 -6.67 27.94
C PRO A 160 -0.74 -7.16 28.94
N PRO A 161 0.54 -6.80 28.78
CA PRO A 161 1.60 -7.11 29.72
C PRO A 161 1.29 -6.59 31.14
N HIS A 162 1.85 -7.23 32.16
CA HIS A 162 1.64 -6.88 33.56
C HIS A 162 1.80 -5.37 33.82
N GLY A 163 0.82 -4.79 34.49
CA GLY A 163 0.82 -3.37 34.87
C GLY A 163 0.31 -2.41 33.77
N GLN A 164 -0.13 -2.95 32.63
CA GLN A 164 -0.77 -2.17 31.58
C GLN A 164 -2.28 -2.38 31.62
N GLU A 165 -3.02 -1.28 31.55
CA GLU A 165 -4.48 -1.32 31.45
C GLU A 165 -4.92 -0.81 30.08
N VAL A 166 -5.94 -1.43 29.51
CA VAL A 166 -6.59 -1.03 28.26
C VAL A 166 -8.02 -0.58 28.60
N ALA A 167 -8.40 0.58 28.14
CA ALA A 167 -9.76 1.10 28.37
C ALA A 167 -10.80 0.32 27.56
N ASP A 168 -12.05 0.38 27.96
CA ASP A 168 -13.16 -0.21 27.22
C ASP A 168 -13.19 0.29 25.77
N GLY A 169 -13.31 -0.64 24.82
CA GLY A 169 -13.28 -0.35 23.37
C GLY A 169 -11.90 -0.13 22.80
N GLN A 170 -10.83 -0.38 23.57
CA GLN A 170 -9.46 -0.42 23.10
C GLN A 170 -8.88 -1.84 23.20
N TYR A 171 -7.89 -2.13 22.36
CA TYR A 171 -7.23 -3.42 22.28
C TYR A 171 -5.72 -3.23 22.33
N TRP A 172 -5.05 -4.13 23.04
CA TRP A 172 -3.58 -4.10 23.08
C TRP A 172 -3.01 -4.57 21.75
N ASN A 173 -2.01 -3.81 21.26
CA ASN A 173 -1.30 -4.18 20.04
C ASN A 173 0.18 -3.87 20.20
N THR A 174 1.03 -4.87 20.05
CA THR A 174 2.47 -4.77 20.25
C THR A 174 3.13 -3.74 19.35
N TYR A 175 2.67 -3.57 18.11
CA TYR A 175 3.33 -2.72 17.12
C TYR A 175 2.69 -1.34 16.95
N PHE A 176 1.54 -1.11 17.55
CA PHE A 176 0.90 0.21 17.50
C PHE A 176 1.59 1.19 18.48
N PRO A 177 1.91 2.42 18.04
CA PRO A 177 2.48 3.43 18.94
C PRO A 177 1.56 3.69 20.14
N GLY A 178 2.08 3.49 21.36
CA GLY A 178 1.30 3.58 22.59
C GLY A 178 0.46 2.33 22.90
N HIS A 179 0.51 1.31 22.07
CA HIS A 179 -0.05 -0.04 22.26
C HIS A 179 -1.59 -0.13 22.40
N LYS A 180 -2.32 0.97 22.46
CA LYS A 180 -3.77 1.02 22.68
C LYS A 180 -4.49 1.43 21.39
N LEU A 181 -5.13 0.49 20.73
CA LEU A 181 -5.78 0.65 19.42
C LEU A 181 -7.29 0.47 19.56
N SER A 182 -8.07 1.41 19.02
CA SER A 182 -9.54 1.33 19.03
C SER A 182 -10.11 0.41 17.94
N MET A 183 -9.30 -0.12 17.05
CA MET A 183 -9.69 -1.15 16.09
C MET A 183 -9.60 -2.52 16.76
N ALA A 184 -10.71 -3.25 16.81
CA ALA A 184 -10.71 -4.65 17.25
C ALA A 184 -9.85 -5.52 16.31
N PRO A 185 -9.31 -6.67 16.76
CA PRO A 185 -8.64 -7.63 15.89
C PRO A 185 -9.51 -7.95 14.67
N PRO A 186 -9.13 -7.55 13.46
CA PRO A 186 -10.01 -7.69 12.29
C PRO A 186 -9.90 -9.04 11.60
N LEU A 187 -8.85 -9.80 11.87
CA LEU A 187 -8.53 -11.06 11.19
C LEU A 187 -8.34 -12.19 12.20
N MET A 188 -8.83 -13.38 11.82
CA MET A 188 -8.63 -14.63 12.54
C MET A 188 -8.52 -15.80 11.56
N ASP A 189 -7.93 -16.89 11.98
CA ASP A 189 -7.80 -18.09 11.15
C ASP A 189 -9.16 -18.60 10.67
N GLY A 190 -9.25 -19.01 9.40
CA GLY A 190 -10.46 -19.56 8.79
C GLY A 190 -11.58 -18.53 8.51
N GLN A 191 -11.33 -17.21 8.63
CA GLN A 191 -12.35 -16.18 8.46
C GLN A 191 -12.75 -15.95 7.00
N VAL A 192 -11.81 -16.04 6.08
CA VAL A 192 -12.01 -15.84 4.63
C VAL A 192 -11.56 -17.08 3.90
N SER A 193 -12.46 -17.70 3.12
CA SER A 193 -12.13 -18.91 2.37
C SER A 193 -11.40 -18.58 1.07
N TYR A 194 -10.35 -19.34 0.76
CA TYR A 194 -9.61 -19.25 -0.48
C TYR A 194 -9.91 -20.46 -1.39
N GLU A 195 -10.09 -20.18 -2.69
CA GLU A 195 -10.41 -21.20 -3.69
C GLU A 195 -9.17 -21.86 -4.31
N ASP A 196 -7.98 -21.28 -4.07
CA ASP A 196 -6.71 -21.69 -4.66
C ASP A 196 -5.88 -22.63 -3.77
N GLY A 197 -6.41 -23.01 -2.60
CA GLY A 197 -5.73 -23.87 -1.64
C GLY A 197 -4.66 -23.18 -0.80
N THR A 198 -4.55 -21.85 -0.88
CA THR A 198 -3.67 -21.06 -0.01
C THR A 198 -4.12 -21.21 1.45
N PRO A 199 -3.22 -21.29 2.45
CA PRO A 199 -3.59 -21.40 3.85
C PRO A 199 -4.48 -20.25 4.33
N GLU A 200 -5.53 -20.58 5.07
CA GLU A 200 -6.51 -19.64 5.62
C GLU A 200 -6.12 -19.22 7.04
N THR A 201 -4.92 -18.64 7.19
CA THR A 201 -4.35 -18.23 8.47
C THR A 201 -4.25 -16.72 8.59
N LEU A 202 -4.22 -16.21 9.83
CA LEU A 202 -4.04 -14.80 10.15
C LEU A 202 -2.82 -14.20 9.43
N ASP A 203 -1.67 -14.88 9.47
CA ASP A 203 -0.44 -14.40 8.86
C ASP A 203 -0.56 -14.31 7.33
N GLN A 204 -1.19 -15.32 6.71
CA GLN A 204 -1.43 -15.31 5.27
C GLN A 204 -2.41 -14.21 4.86
N TYR A 205 -3.48 -14.02 5.62
CA TYR A 205 -4.43 -12.93 5.40
C TYR A 205 -3.77 -11.56 5.51
N ALA A 206 -2.97 -11.35 6.57
CA ALA A 206 -2.23 -10.12 6.76
C ALA A 206 -1.25 -9.85 5.62
N HIS A 207 -0.52 -10.87 5.16
CA HIS A 207 0.38 -10.78 4.02
C HIS A 207 -0.36 -10.40 2.74
N ASP A 208 -1.46 -11.10 2.41
CA ASP A 208 -2.19 -10.89 1.17
C ASP A 208 -2.88 -9.52 1.12
N VAL A 209 -3.56 -9.12 2.21
CA VAL A 209 -4.21 -7.79 2.24
C VAL A 209 -3.18 -6.67 2.18
N VAL A 210 -2.01 -6.82 2.79
CA VAL A 210 -0.93 -5.82 2.71
C VAL A 210 -0.32 -5.76 1.30
N GLN A 211 -0.23 -6.85 0.56
CA GLN A 211 0.12 -6.83 -0.87
C GLN A 211 -0.86 -5.95 -1.65
N PHE A 212 -2.16 -6.15 -1.46
CA PHE A 212 -3.20 -5.34 -2.09
C PHE A 212 -3.13 -3.86 -1.67
N LEU A 213 -2.98 -3.57 -0.38
CA LEU A 213 -2.87 -2.19 0.12
C LEU A 213 -1.60 -1.49 -0.37
N THR A 214 -0.51 -2.24 -0.55
CA THR A 214 0.75 -1.70 -1.10
C THR A 214 0.55 -1.30 -2.56
N TRP A 215 -0.08 -2.16 -3.36
CA TRP A 215 -0.45 -1.84 -4.73
C TRP A 215 -1.41 -0.63 -4.78
N ALA A 216 -2.45 -0.61 -3.97
CA ALA A 216 -3.39 0.52 -3.92
C ALA A 216 -2.68 1.85 -3.64
N SER A 217 -1.63 1.82 -2.80
CA SER A 217 -0.83 3.00 -2.45
C SER A 217 0.18 3.40 -3.52
N ASP A 218 0.62 2.48 -4.39
CA ASP A 218 1.58 2.74 -5.48
C ASP A 218 1.31 1.87 -6.73
N PRO A 219 0.18 2.06 -7.41
CA PRO A 219 -0.19 1.20 -8.55
C PRO A 219 0.78 1.29 -9.74
N HIS A 220 1.60 2.32 -9.79
CA HIS A 220 2.59 2.54 -10.85
C HIS A 220 4.03 2.16 -10.47
N MET A 221 4.23 1.44 -9.37
CA MET A 221 5.56 1.07 -8.89
C MET A 221 6.40 0.34 -9.95
N GLU A 222 5.82 -0.66 -10.62
CA GLU A 222 6.53 -1.46 -11.63
C GLU A 222 6.95 -0.61 -12.84
N ILE A 223 6.04 0.24 -13.33
CA ILE A 223 6.32 1.19 -14.42
C ILE A 223 7.42 2.17 -13.99
N ARG A 224 7.33 2.70 -12.77
CA ARG A 224 8.34 3.61 -12.23
C ARG A 224 9.72 2.96 -12.12
N LYS A 225 9.80 1.72 -11.63
CA LYS A 225 11.06 0.95 -11.54
C LYS A 225 11.65 0.67 -12.92
N SER A 226 10.84 0.17 -13.84
CA SER A 226 11.26 -0.11 -15.23
C SER A 226 11.74 1.14 -15.94
N THR A 227 11.00 2.24 -15.82
CA THR A 227 11.39 3.53 -16.42
C THR A 227 12.66 4.07 -15.78
N GLY A 228 12.78 4.00 -14.45
CA GLY A 228 13.96 4.43 -13.72
C GLY A 228 15.22 3.69 -14.16
N PHE A 229 15.14 2.37 -14.34
CA PHE A 229 16.25 1.58 -14.87
C PHE A 229 16.66 2.04 -16.27
N LYS A 230 15.70 2.23 -17.19
CA LYS A 230 15.97 2.71 -18.56
C LYS A 230 16.63 4.09 -18.56
N VAL A 231 16.16 4.99 -17.70
CA VAL A 231 16.71 6.35 -17.54
C VAL A 231 18.15 6.28 -17.03
N ILE A 232 18.44 5.45 -16.02
CA ILE A 232 19.80 5.29 -15.50
C ILE A 232 20.76 4.78 -16.59
N VAL A 233 20.36 3.75 -17.34
CA VAL A 233 21.17 3.22 -18.45
C VAL A 233 21.43 4.29 -19.52
N PHE A 234 20.38 5.03 -19.91
CA PHE A 234 20.52 6.13 -20.86
C PHE A 234 21.49 7.21 -20.36
N LEU A 235 21.36 7.64 -19.11
CA LEU A 235 22.22 8.67 -18.54
C LEU A 235 23.68 8.22 -18.44
N LEU A 236 23.94 6.96 -18.12
CA LEU A 236 25.30 6.42 -18.09
C LEU A 236 25.93 6.41 -19.49
N MET A 237 25.20 5.97 -20.53
CA MET A 237 25.65 6.02 -21.92
C MET A 237 25.88 7.47 -22.36
N PHE A 238 24.94 8.37 -22.06
CA PHE A 238 25.08 9.78 -22.42
C PHE A 238 26.29 10.44 -21.74
N ALA A 239 26.49 10.16 -20.45
CA ALA A 239 27.67 10.64 -19.72
C ALA A 239 29.00 10.15 -20.37
N GLY A 240 29.06 8.90 -20.81
CA GLY A 240 30.19 8.34 -21.55
C GLY A 240 30.47 9.07 -22.86
N VAL A 241 29.41 9.34 -23.64
CA VAL A 241 29.52 10.12 -24.89
C VAL A 241 30.02 11.53 -24.61
N MET A 242 29.40 12.22 -23.63
CA MET A 242 29.80 13.59 -23.27
C MET A 242 31.24 13.67 -22.78
N LEU A 243 31.69 12.66 -22.04
CA LEU A 243 33.07 12.57 -21.60
C LEU A 243 34.04 12.41 -22.79
N SER A 244 33.65 11.61 -23.77
CA SER A 244 34.44 11.41 -25.01
C SER A 244 34.50 12.70 -25.84
N VAL A 245 33.37 13.40 -25.97
CA VAL A 245 33.31 14.71 -26.65
C VAL A 245 34.17 15.74 -25.91
N LYS A 246 34.03 15.82 -24.58
CA LYS A 246 34.89 16.69 -23.76
C LYS A 246 36.39 16.41 -24.04
N ARG A 247 36.80 15.15 -23.97
CA ARG A 247 38.20 14.76 -24.21
C ARG A 247 38.68 15.17 -25.60
N LYS A 248 37.84 15.03 -26.64
CA LYS A 248 38.16 15.42 -28.00
C LYS A 248 38.32 16.93 -28.16
N ILE A 249 37.36 17.71 -27.64
CA ILE A 249 37.39 19.18 -27.75
C ILE A 249 38.57 19.79 -26.99
N TRP A 250 38.96 19.22 -25.85
CA TRP A 250 40.01 19.75 -24.99
C TRP A 250 41.39 19.13 -25.25
N SER A 251 41.52 18.25 -26.25
CA SER A 251 42.77 17.58 -26.56
C SER A 251 43.88 18.54 -26.99
N ASP A 252 43.49 19.69 -27.60
CA ASP A 252 44.43 20.66 -28.19
C ASP A 252 44.71 21.85 -27.23
N VAL A 253 44.19 21.78 -26.00
CA VAL A 253 44.34 22.87 -24.99
C VAL A 253 45.46 22.56 -23.99
N HIS A 254 46.08 21.36 -24.07
CA HIS A 254 47.17 20.92 -23.18
C HIS A 254 48.35 20.38 -23.98
#